data_dfb1a488cb591e0ca8a96b8e521c6057
#
_entry.id   dfb1a488cb591e0ca8a96b8e521c6057
#
_cell.length_a   1.000
_cell.length_b   1.000
_cell.length_c   1.000
_cell.angle_alpha   90.00
_cell.angle_beta   90.00
_cell.angle_gamma   90.00
#
_symmetry.space_group_name_H-M   'P 1'
#
loop_
_entity.id
_entity.type
_entity.pdbx_description
1 polymer ?
#
loop_
_entity_poly.entity_id
_entity_poly.type
_entity_poly.pdbx_seq_one_letter_code
_entity_poly.pdbx_strand_id
1 'polypeptide(L)'
;MKKIFCFDLDNVICKTYKNFYSKSIPIKKNIKVINSLYDQGYIIKIFTARYMGRSNENIKIAKKKAIEMTLKQLKNWDVKYNKLIFGKPSFDIYIDDKNINFKSDWSNLIKKKYL
;
A
#
# COMPACT_ATOMS: atom_id res chain seq x y z
N MET A 1 -8.24 -22.04 -2.50
CA MET A 1 -8.33 -20.63 -2.91
C MET A 1 -7.30 -19.79 -2.16
N LYS A 2 -6.51 -18.99 -2.85
CA LYS A 2 -5.50 -18.17 -2.21
C LYS A 2 -6.12 -16.95 -1.53
N LYS A 3 -5.54 -16.56 -0.40
CA LYS A 3 -5.99 -15.37 0.32
C LYS A 3 -5.66 -14.09 -0.43
N ILE A 4 -6.44 -13.06 -0.14
CA ILE A 4 -6.24 -11.72 -0.68
C ILE A 4 -5.68 -10.85 0.43
N PHE A 5 -4.54 -10.22 0.15
CA PHE A 5 -3.93 -9.24 1.05
C PHE A 5 -4.14 -7.84 0.50
N CYS A 6 -4.52 -6.92 1.35
CA CYS A 6 -4.67 -5.51 0.98
C CYS A 6 -3.69 -4.69 1.83
N PHE A 7 -2.78 -3.99 1.15
CA PHE A 7 -1.76 -3.16 1.79
C PHE A 7 -2.04 -1.70 1.53
N ASP A 8 -1.89 -0.88 2.55
CA ASP A 8 -1.76 0.56 2.36
C ASP A 8 -0.42 0.85 1.66
N LEU A 9 -0.31 2.00 1.04
CA LEU A 9 0.90 2.39 0.31
C LEU A 9 1.86 3.18 1.20
N ASP A 10 1.46 4.39 1.57
CA ASP A 10 2.32 5.29 2.34
C ASP A 10 2.48 4.79 3.78
N ASN A 11 3.72 4.72 4.23
CA ASN A 11 4.14 4.23 5.54
C ASN A 11 3.92 2.73 5.77
N VAL A 12 3.60 1.98 4.72
CA VAL A 12 3.54 0.50 4.72
C VAL A 12 4.49 -0.07 3.66
N ILE A 13 4.36 0.35 2.42
CA ILE A 13 5.24 -0.06 1.30
C ILE A 13 6.42 0.90 1.17
N CYS A 14 6.18 2.16 1.41
CA CYS A 14 7.18 3.22 1.34
C CYS A 14 7.04 4.15 2.52
N LYS A 15 8.11 4.88 2.82
CA LYS A 15 8.09 5.91 3.85
C LYS A 15 7.82 7.25 3.21
N THR A 16 6.75 7.92 3.65
CA THR A 16 6.32 9.21 3.11
C THR A 16 6.22 10.21 4.26
N TYR A 17 6.97 11.30 4.15
CA TYR A 17 6.90 12.39 5.12
C TYR A 17 5.77 13.34 4.71
N LYS A 18 4.79 13.52 5.58
CA LYS A 18 3.57 14.32 5.30
C LYS A 18 2.95 13.88 3.99
N ASN A 19 2.72 14.80 3.05
CA ASN A 19 2.14 14.52 1.75
C ASN A 19 3.12 14.72 0.60
N PHE A 20 4.41 14.59 0.87
CA PHE A 20 5.47 14.71 -0.14
C PHE A 20 5.66 13.37 -0.88
N TYR A 21 4.63 12.95 -1.60
CA TYR A 21 4.58 11.63 -2.24
C TYR A 21 5.72 11.39 -3.25
N SER A 22 6.13 12.43 -3.97
CA SER A 22 7.21 12.31 -4.94
C SER A 22 8.57 12.00 -4.30
N LYS A 23 8.70 12.24 -3.02
CA LYS A 23 9.93 11.99 -2.25
C LYS A 23 9.86 10.74 -1.38
N SER A 24 8.86 9.91 -1.58
CA SER A 24 8.70 8.65 -0.86
C SER A 24 9.89 7.73 -1.08
N ILE A 25 10.27 7.01 -0.03
CA ILE A 25 11.40 6.08 -0.03
C ILE A 25 10.87 4.67 0.19
N PRO A 26 11.23 3.69 -0.65
CA PRO A 26 10.71 2.33 -0.51
C PRO A 26 11.22 1.66 0.78
N ILE A 27 10.34 0.92 1.44
CA ILE A 27 10.70 0.08 2.58
C ILE A 27 11.01 -1.31 2.05
N LYS A 28 12.26 -1.56 1.73
CA LYS A 28 12.69 -2.78 1.02
C LYS A 28 12.31 -4.06 1.75
N LYS A 29 12.40 -4.08 3.06
CA LYS A 29 12.02 -5.24 3.89
C LYS A 29 10.55 -5.61 3.68
N ASN A 30 9.68 -4.63 3.66
CA ASN A 30 8.24 -4.84 3.49
C ASN A 30 7.90 -5.27 2.06
N ILE A 31 8.54 -4.63 1.08
CA ILE A 31 8.36 -4.98 -0.34
C ILE A 31 8.76 -6.43 -0.59
N LYS A 32 9.85 -6.88 0.01
CA LYS A 32 10.32 -8.26 -0.12
C LYS A 32 9.27 -9.26 0.36
N VAL A 33 8.62 -8.98 1.48
CA VAL A 33 7.54 -9.84 2.00
C VAL A 33 6.34 -9.84 1.07
N ILE A 34 5.93 -8.67 0.58
CA ILE A 34 4.81 -8.54 -0.37
C ILE A 34 5.10 -9.34 -1.64
N ASN A 35 6.31 -9.21 -2.19
CA ASN A 35 6.70 -9.91 -3.40
C ASN A 35 6.73 -11.42 -3.19
N SER A 36 7.15 -11.88 -2.02
CA SER A 36 7.13 -13.31 -1.68
C SER A 36 5.70 -13.85 -1.62
N LEU A 37 4.77 -13.09 -1.06
CA LEU A 37 3.35 -13.45 -1.07
C LEU A 37 2.83 -13.55 -2.51
N TYR A 38 3.14 -12.56 -3.33
CA TYR A 38 2.75 -12.56 -4.74
C TYR A 38 3.27 -13.80 -5.46
N ASP A 39 4.56 -14.11 -5.27
CA ASP A 39 5.21 -15.25 -5.92
C ASP A 39 4.59 -16.59 -5.50
N GLN A 40 4.04 -16.67 -4.30
CA GLN A 40 3.34 -17.87 -3.82
C GLN A 40 1.88 -17.94 -4.29
N GLY A 41 1.44 -16.98 -5.08
CA GLY A 41 0.09 -16.99 -5.66
C GLY A 41 -0.98 -16.28 -4.84
N TYR A 42 -0.61 -15.63 -3.73
CA TYR A 42 -1.58 -14.78 -3.03
C TYR A 42 -1.92 -13.57 -3.89
N ILE A 43 -3.15 -13.08 -3.74
CA ILE A 43 -3.61 -11.90 -4.47
C ILE A 43 -3.22 -10.66 -3.66
N ILE A 44 -2.53 -9.73 -4.29
CA ILE A 44 -2.04 -8.52 -3.64
C ILE A 44 -2.80 -7.32 -4.17
N LYS A 45 -3.48 -6.62 -3.27
CA LYS A 45 -4.12 -5.34 -3.56
C LYS A 45 -3.40 -4.24 -2.79
N ILE A 46 -3.25 -3.09 -3.44
CA ILE A 46 -2.69 -1.89 -2.80
C ILE A 46 -3.79 -0.85 -2.77
N PHE A 47 -4.08 -0.28 -1.60
CA PHE A 47 -5.17 0.65 -1.38
C PHE A 47 -4.62 1.96 -0.82
N THR A 48 -4.76 3.06 -1.57
CA THR A 48 -4.12 4.32 -1.21
C THR A 48 -5.10 5.47 -1.06
N ALA A 49 -4.81 6.31 -0.06
CA ALA A 49 -5.53 7.55 0.19
C ALA A 49 -4.83 8.78 -0.42
N ARG A 50 -3.82 8.57 -1.27
CA ARG A 50 -3.07 9.68 -1.87
C ARG A 50 -4.00 10.70 -2.52
N TYR A 51 -3.78 11.97 -2.19
CA TYR A 51 -4.54 13.13 -2.67
C TYR A 51 -6.02 13.18 -2.27
N MET A 52 -6.50 12.25 -1.44
CA MET A 52 -7.91 12.25 -1.01
C MET A 52 -8.23 13.50 -0.18
N GLY A 53 -7.42 13.83 0.81
CA GLY A 53 -7.62 15.03 1.61
C GLY A 53 -7.58 16.32 0.81
N ARG A 54 -6.61 16.42 -0.12
CA ARG A 54 -6.46 17.61 -1.00
C ARG A 54 -7.57 17.75 -2.02
N SER A 55 -8.34 16.71 -2.25
CA SER A 55 -9.37 16.66 -3.29
C SER A 55 -10.76 16.56 -2.70
N ASN A 56 -10.94 16.96 -1.42
CA ASN A 56 -12.21 16.87 -0.70
C ASN A 56 -12.86 15.50 -0.81
N GLU A 57 -12.04 14.44 -0.66
CA GLU A 57 -12.47 13.05 -0.76
C GLU A 57 -13.04 12.64 -2.14
N ASN A 58 -12.73 13.39 -3.19
CA ASN A 58 -13.14 13.04 -4.55
C ASN A 58 -12.18 12.05 -5.16
N ILE A 59 -12.64 10.82 -5.34
CA ILE A 59 -11.80 9.69 -5.82
C ILE A 59 -11.26 9.94 -7.23
N LYS A 60 -12.08 10.47 -8.14
CA LYS A 60 -11.65 10.71 -9.53
C LYS A 60 -10.54 11.75 -9.60
N ILE A 61 -10.66 12.83 -8.84
CA ILE A 61 -9.65 13.89 -8.80
C ILE A 61 -8.37 13.37 -8.15
N ALA A 62 -8.49 12.67 -7.04
CA ALA A 62 -7.34 12.11 -6.33
C ALA A 62 -6.57 11.13 -7.22
N LYS A 63 -7.27 10.22 -7.88
CA LYS A 63 -6.67 9.26 -8.80
C LYS A 63 -5.95 9.96 -9.96
N LYS A 64 -6.60 10.95 -10.58
CA LYS A 64 -6.01 11.69 -11.70
C LYS A 64 -4.68 12.35 -11.31
N LYS A 65 -4.61 12.89 -10.10
CA LYS A 65 -3.39 13.55 -9.60
C LYS A 65 -2.28 12.55 -9.26
N ALA A 66 -2.61 11.38 -8.79
CA ALA A 66 -1.66 10.45 -8.19
C ALA A 66 -1.21 9.31 -9.09
N ILE A 67 -1.99 8.95 -10.11
CA ILE A 67 -1.81 7.66 -10.80
C ILE A 67 -0.45 7.50 -11.48
N GLU A 68 0.00 8.48 -12.26
CA GLU A 68 1.27 8.37 -12.99
C GLU A 68 2.44 8.19 -12.05
N MET A 69 2.55 9.07 -11.04
CA MET A 69 3.62 9.01 -10.06
C MET A 69 3.61 7.69 -9.30
N THR A 70 2.44 7.25 -8.87
CA THR A 70 2.30 6.03 -8.07
C THR A 70 2.68 4.79 -8.86
N LEU A 71 2.20 4.67 -10.10
CA LEU A 71 2.57 3.56 -10.97
C LEU A 71 4.07 3.52 -11.23
N LYS A 72 4.68 4.69 -11.48
CA LYS A 72 6.11 4.81 -11.72
C LYS A 72 6.92 4.41 -10.49
N GLN A 73 6.50 4.84 -9.31
CA GLN A 73 7.16 4.48 -8.06
C GLN A 73 7.10 2.98 -7.80
N LEU A 74 5.92 2.37 -7.93
CA LEU A 74 5.74 0.93 -7.71
C LEU A 74 6.61 0.12 -8.69
N LYS A 75 6.70 0.56 -9.93
CA LYS A 75 7.56 -0.07 -10.93
C LYS A 75 9.04 0.08 -10.58
N ASN A 76 9.47 1.28 -10.20
CA ASN A 76 10.87 1.54 -9.84
C ASN A 76 11.31 0.79 -8.58
N TRP A 77 10.37 0.53 -7.67
CA TRP A 77 10.63 -0.21 -6.45
C TRP A 77 10.46 -1.72 -6.59
N ASP A 78 10.14 -2.20 -7.81
CA ASP A 78 9.90 -3.62 -8.11
C ASP A 78 8.82 -4.25 -7.22
N VAL A 79 7.75 -3.51 -6.93
CA VAL A 79 6.62 -4.04 -6.15
C VAL A 79 5.73 -4.89 -7.05
N LYS A 80 5.48 -6.12 -6.64
CA LYS A 80 4.57 -7.04 -7.33
C LYS A 80 3.19 -6.96 -6.72
N TYR A 81 2.18 -6.70 -7.54
CA TYR A 81 0.81 -6.59 -7.08
C TYR A 81 -0.17 -6.91 -8.20
N ASN A 82 -1.41 -7.26 -7.83
CA ASN A 82 -2.46 -7.57 -8.79
C ASN A 82 -3.33 -6.35 -9.09
N LYS A 83 -3.58 -5.51 -8.09
CA LYS A 83 -4.49 -4.37 -8.24
C LYS A 83 -4.06 -3.19 -7.39
N LEU A 84 -4.08 -2.01 -8.00
CA LEU A 84 -3.87 -0.72 -7.31
C LEU A 84 -5.21 -0.01 -7.25
N ILE A 85 -5.67 0.35 -6.04
CA ILE A 85 -6.96 0.95 -5.80
C ILE A 85 -6.75 2.31 -5.15
N PHE A 86 -7.32 3.34 -5.75
CA PHE A 86 -7.38 4.69 -5.18
C PHE A 86 -8.68 4.88 -4.42
N GLY A 87 -8.75 5.92 -3.60
CA GLY A 87 -10.00 6.29 -2.93
C GLY A 87 -10.14 5.77 -1.52
N LYS A 88 -9.04 5.33 -0.89
CA LYS A 88 -9.08 5.06 0.54
C LYS A 88 -9.35 6.38 1.26
N PRO A 89 -10.38 6.45 2.15
CA PRO A 89 -10.68 7.69 2.84
C PRO A 89 -9.51 8.18 3.69
N SER A 90 -9.41 9.49 3.88
CA SER A 90 -8.53 10.07 4.90
C SER A 90 -9.21 9.93 6.26
N PHE A 91 -8.43 9.59 7.30
CA PHE A 91 -8.99 9.39 8.64
C PHE A 91 -7.87 9.48 9.68
N ASP A 92 -8.28 9.62 10.94
CA ASP A 92 -7.34 9.55 12.06
C ASP A 92 -7.23 8.14 12.63
N ILE A 93 -8.36 7.42 12.70
CA ILE A 93 -8.41 6.05 13.23
C ILE A 93 -9.18 5.17 12.26
N TYR A 94 -8.58 4.04 11.89
CA TYR A 94 -9.18 3.05 10.99
C TYR A 94 -9.54 1.80 11.78
N ILE A 95 -10.83 1.46 11.78
CA ILE A 95 -11.33 0.27 12.47
C ILE A 95 -11.83 -0.72 11.42
N ASP A 96 -11.26 -1.90 11.42
CA ASP A 96 -11.57 -2.95 10.45
C ASP A 96 -11.40 -4.31 11.17
N ASP A 97 -12.29 -5.25 10.91
CA ASP A 97 -12.25 -6.56 11.52
C ASP A 97 -11.19 -7.50 10.93
N LYS A 98 -10.64 -7.17 9.79
CA LYS A 98 -9.70 -8.03 9.04
C LYS A 98 -8.28 -7.51 8.97
N ASN A 99 -7.94 -6.56 9.81
CA ASN A 99 -6.62 -5.95 9.74
C ASN A 99 -5.60 -6.63 10.65
N ILE A 100 -4.35 -6.53 10.24
CA ILE A 100 -3.22 -6.77 11.12
C ILE A 100 -2.77 -5.41 11.62
N ASN A 101 -2.64 -5.25 12.93
CA ASN A 101 -2.21 -3.98 13.53
C ASN A 101 -0.87 -3.56 12.95
N PHE A 102 -0.78 -2.29 12.55
CA PHE A 102 0.47 -1.74 12.08
C PHE A 102 1.46 -1.64 13.24
N LYS A 103 2.54 -2.40 13.12
CA LYS A 103 3.71 -2.33 13.99
C LYS A 103 4.93 -2.38 13.10
N SER A 104 6.08 -1.92 13.59
CA SER A 104 7.31 -1.92 12.80
C SER A 104 7.70 -3.32 12.29
N ASP A 105 7.22 -4.37 12.91
CA ASP A 105 7.53 -5.76 12.57
C ASP A 105 6.39 -6.51 11.89
N TRP A 106 5.35 -5.84 11.37
CA TRP A 106 4.21 -6.52 10.76
C TRP A 106 4.64 -7.46 9.61
N SER A 107 5.68 -7.09 8.88
CA SER A 107 6.20 -7.93 7.80
C SER A 107 6.77 -9.26 8.32
N ASN A 108 7.38 -9.26 9.50
CA ASN A 108 7.84 -10.48 10.15
C ASN A 108 6.67 -11.38 10.58
N LEU A 109 5.59 -10.77 11.06
CA LEU A 109 4.38 -11.51 11.45
C LEU A 109 3.76 -12.21 10.24
N ILE A 110 3.65 -11.53 9.11
CA ILE A 110 3.16 -12.13 7.87
C ILE A 110 4.08 -13.23 7.39
N LYS A 111 5.38 -12.99 7.40
CA LYS A 111 6.37 -13.98 7.01
C LYS A 111 6.25 -15.24 7.84
N LYS A 112 6.09 -15.11 9.16
CA LYS A 112 5.96 -16.24 10.08
C LYS A 112 4.66 -17.02 9.84
N LYS A 113 3.55 -16.33 9.58
CA LYS A 113 2.23 -16.95 9.50
C LYS A 113 1.90 -17.51 8.12
N TYR A 114 2.33 -16.87 7.05
CA TYR A 114 1.91 -17.18 5.68
C TYR A 114 3.04 -17.61 4.74
N LEU A 115 4.27 -17.37 5.11
CA LEU A 115 5.45 -17.72 4.34
C LEU A 115 6.33 -18.69 5.13
#